data_fe3dde45a77312ad86a4e12c97bac77f
#
_entry.id   fe3dde45a77312ad86a4e12c97bac77f
#
_cell.length_a   1.000
_cell.length_b   1.000
_cell.length_c   1.000
_cell.angle_alpha   90.00
_cell.angle_beta   90.00
_cell.angle_gamma   90.00
#
_symmetry.space_group_name_H-M   'P 1'
#
loop_
_entity.id
_entity.type
_entity.pdbx_description
1 polymer ?
#
loop_
_entity_poly.entity_id
_entity_poly.type
_entity_poly.pdbx_seq_one_letter_code
_entity_poly.pdbx_strand_id
1 'polypeptide(L)'
;MTRILFFCLGNICRSPMAEFIMKDLVEKRGLSGRYQIASAATSDEEEGNPLYPPARRTLDLHGIPHARHAARQLTPGDLHEYDLLIGMEARNLQNARRLLGDSPKYRRLLDYTASPRDIADPWYTGDFETTYREILEGCLALLDALEG
;
A
#
# COMPACT_ATOMS: atom_id res chain seq x y z
N MET A 1 -15.73 2.43 -10.79
CA MET A 1 -14.81 1.68 -9.88
C MET A 1 -13.48 2.40 -9.78
N THR A 2 -13.02 2.63 -8.58
CA THR A 2 -11.70 3.24 -8.34
C THR A 2 -10.68 2.14 -8.11
N ARG A 3 -9.58 2.19 -8.86
CA ARG A 3 -8.53 1.16 -8.80
C ARG A 3 -7.28 1.73 -8.16
N ILE A 4 -6.86 1.14 -7.03
CA ILE A 4 -5.76 1.62 -6.21
C ILE A 4 -4.67 0.55 -6.14
N LEU A 5 -3.43 0.95 -6.44
CA LEU A 5 -2.27 0.09 -6.29
C LEU A 5 -1.32 0.70 -5.26
N PHE A 6 -1.15 0.03 -4.13
CA PHE A 6 -0.15 0.40 -3.15
C PHE A 6 1.19 -0.22 -3.52
N PHE A 7 2.28 0.50 -3.30
CA PHE A 7 3.60 -0.06 -3.59
C PHE A 7 4.66 0.41 -2.60
N CYS A 8 5.69 -0.40 -2.44
CA CYS A 8 6.86 -0.11 -1.63
C CYS A 8 8.06 -0.81 -2.26
N LEU A 9 9.19 -0.88 -1.57
CA LEU A 9 10.39 -1.46 -2.13
C LEU A 9 10.22 -2.95 -2.44
N GLY A 10 9.82 -3.76 -1.46
CA GLY A 10 9.81 -5.22 -1.58
C GLY A 10 8.46 -5.89 -1.71
N ASN A 11 7.37 -5.19 -1.40
CA ASN A 11 6.00 -5.73 -1.41
C ASN A 11 5.81 -6.93 -0.47
N ILE A 12 6.47 -6.93 0.67
CA ILE A 12 6.29 -7.96 1.70
C ILE A 12 5.88 -7.40 3.07
N CYS A 13 5.98 -6.08 3.28
CA CYS A 13 5.62 -5.42 4.54
C CYS A 13 4.59 -4.32 4.32
N ARG A 14 5.03 -3.09 4.00
CA ARG A 14 4.17 -1.90 3.99
C ARG A 14 3.05 -1.97 2.96
N SER A 15 3.36 -2.24 1.71
CA SER A 15 2.33 -2.20 0.66
C SER A 15 1.29 -3.30 0.79
N PRO A 16 1.64 -4.56 1.13
CA PRO A 16 0.59 -5.55 1.35
C PRO A 16 -0.22 -5.26 2.63
N MET A 17 0.39 -4.69 3.68
CA MET A 17 -0.37 -4.24 4.84
C MET A 17 -1.41 -3.19 4.43
N ALA A 18 -1.01 -2.20 3.62
CA ALA A 18 -1.92 -1.17 3.12
C ALA A 18 -3.06 -1.78 2.29
N GLU A 19 -2.74 -2.73 1.43
CA GLU A 19 -3.74 -3.43 0.63
C GLU A 19 -4.81 -4.07 1.51
N PHE A 20 -4.41 -4.85 2.51
CA PHE A 20 -5.36 -5.57 3.36
C PHE A 20 -6.12 -4.64 4.30
N ILE A 21 -5.47 -3.62 4.85
CA ILE A 21 -6.13 -2.62 5.69
C ILE A 21 -7.19 -1.86 4.88
N MET A 22 -6.85 -1.42 3.67
CA MET A 22 -7.81 -0.70 2.83
C MET A 22 -8.97 -1.58 2.40
N LYS A 23 -8.71 -2.84 2.05
CA LYS A 23 -9.77 -3.79 1.73
C LYS A 23 -10.75 -3.98 2.90
N ASP A 24 -10.22 -4.08 4.12
CA ASP A 24 -11.05 -4.20 5.32
C ASP A 24 -11.90 -2.95 5.55
N LEU A 25 -11.32 -1.76 5.37
CA LEU A 25 -12.04 -0.50 5.53
C LEU A 25 -13.20 -0.36 4.54
N VAL A 26 -12.96 -0.65 3.26
CA VAL A 26 -14.02 -0.52 2.24
C VAL A 26 -15.11 -1.55 2.46
N GLU A 27 -14.77 -2.75 2.91
CA GLU A 27 -15.76 -3.78 3.21
C GLU A 27 -16.65 -3.36 4.39
N LYS A 28 -16.05 -2.87 5.47
CA LYS A 28 -16.78 -2.41 6.65
C LYS A 28 -17.72 -1.25 6.36
N ARG A 29 -17.41 -0.43 5.36
CA ARG A 29 -18.28 0.67 4.92
C ARG A 29 -19.26 0.27 3.83
N GLY A 30 -19.31 -1.01 3.43
CA GLY A 30 -20.20 -1.47 2.37
C GLY A 30 -19.80 -0.98 0.98
N LEU A 31 -18.51 -0.68 0.75
CA LEU A 31 -18.01 -0.07 -0.47
C LEU A 31 -17.17 -1.02 -1.34
N SER A 32 -17.10 -2.31 -1.00
CA SER A 32 -16.21 -3.28 -1.67
C SER A 32 -16.39 -3.31 -3.19
N GLY A 33 -17.62 -3.18 -3.67
CA GLY A 33 -17.92 -3.21 -5.11
C GLY A 33 -17.45 -1.96 -5.87
N ARG A 34 -16.99 -0.92 -5.16
CA ARG A 34 -16.58 0.35 -5.74
C ARG A 34 -15.08 0.50 -5.85
N TYR A 35 -14.33 -0.45 -5.32
CA TYR A 35 -12.86 -0.38 -5.26
C TYR A 35 -12.20 -1.67 -5.72
N GLN A 36 -11.12 -1.54 -6.48
CA GLN A 36 -10.20 -2.63 -6.76
C GLN A 36 -8.86 -2.24 -6.15
N ILE A 37 -8.34 -3.07 -5.24
CA ILE A 37 -7.18 -2.74 -4.43
C ILE A 37 -6.14 -3.86 -4.58
N ALA A 38 -4.88 -3.47 -4.85
CA ALA A 38 -3.77 -4.41 -5.01
C ALA A 38 -2.49 -3.78 -4.49
N SER A 39 -1.40 -4.53 -4.51
CA SER A 39 -0.09 -4.02 -4.12
C SER A 39 1.02 -4.63 -4.98
N ALA A 40 2.16 -3.93 -5.04
CA ALA A 40 3.31 -4.34 -5.83
C ALA A 40 4.60 -3.74 -5.25
N ALA A 41 5.73 -4.11 -5.84
CA ALA A 41 7.06 -3.65 -5.44
C ALA A 41 7.74 -2.85 -6.54
N THR A 42 8.64 -1.94 -6.16
CA THR A 42 9.55 -1.34 -7.14
C THR A 42 10.73 -2.25 -7.47
N SER A 43 11.09 -3.16 -6.55
CA SER A 43 12.19 -4.13 -6.71
C SER A 43 11.63 -5.51 -7.05
N ASP A 44 12.44 -6.35 -7.69
CA ASP A 44 12.12 -7.75 -7.95
C ASP A 44 12.77 -8.70 -6.94
N GLU A 45 13.49 -8.17 -5.94
CA GLU A 45 14.26 -9.00 -5.00
C GLU A 45 13.41 -9.99 -4.21
N GLU A 46 12.17 -9.62 -3.92
CA GLU A 46 11.24 -10.45 -3.13
C GLU A 46 10.18 -11.13 -3.97
N GLU A 47 10.34 -11.14 -5.30
CA GLU A 47 9.34 -11.70 -6.21
C GLU A 47 8.89 -13.10 -5.79
N GLY A 48 7.58 -13.28 -5.64
CA GLY A 48 6.98 -14.54 -5.22
C GLY A 48 6.92 -14.77 -3.72
N ASN A 49 7.60 -13.95 -2.91
CA ASN A 49 7.65 -14.16 -1.46
C ASN A 49 6.33 -13.76 -0.78
N PRO A 50 5.95 -14.47 0.30
CA PRO A 50 4.72 -14.17 1.02
C PRO A 50 4.88 -12.93 1.91
N LEU A 51 3.76 -12.52 2.51
CA LEU A 51 3.73 -11.50 3.53
C LEU A 51 4.75 -11.84 4.63
N TYR A 52 5.60 -10.88 4.97
CA TYR A 52 6.65 -11.06 5.97
C TYR A 52 6.02 -11.41 7.33
N PRO A 53 6.54 -12.43 8.06
CA PRO A 53 5.86 -12.91 9.27
C PRO A 53 5.51 -11.84 10.32
N PRO A 54 6.39 -10.89 10.69
CA PRO A 54 5.99 -9.82 11.62
C PRO A 54 4.87 -8.95 11.10
N ALA A 55 4.80 -8.67 9.79
CA ALA A 55 3.71 -7.91 9.20
C ALA A 55 2.39 -8.69 9.30
N ARG A 56 2.44 -10.01 9.01
CA ARG A 56 1.28 -10.87 9.16
C ARG A 56 0.78 -10.91 10.59
N ARG A 57 1.69 -11.07 11.55
CA ARG A 57 1.33 -11.10 12.98
C ARG A 57 0.66 -9.80 13.41
N THR A 58 1.13 -8.66 12.91
CA THR A 58 0.54 -7.36 13.23
C THR A 58 -0.88 -7.26 12.69
N LEU A 59 -1.10 -7.67 11.43
CA LEU A 59 -2.45 -7.70 10.86
C LEU A 59 -3.38 -8.63 11.66
N ASP A 60 -2.90 -9.82 12.02
CA ASP A 60 -3.68 -10.78 12.80
C ASP A 60 -4.05 -10.21 14.17
N LEU A 61 -3.09 -9.54 14.83
CA LEU A 61 -3.31 -8.92 16.14
C LEU A 61 -4.44 -7.88 16.09
N HIS A 62 -4.56 -7.15 14.99
CA HIS A 62 -5.60 -6.14 14.81
C HIS A 62 -6.85 -6.67 14.10
N GLY A 63 -6.93 -7.98 13.88
CA GLY A 63 -8.09 -8.59 13.26
C GLY A 63 -8.31 -8.22 11.81
N ILE A 64 -7.25 -7.87 11.09
CA ILE A 64 -7.35 -7.51 9.67
C ILE A 64 -7.29 -8.78 8.82
N PRO A 65 -8.35 -9.10 8.07
CA PRO A 65 -8.33 -10.26 7.17
C PRO A 65 -7.27 -10.08 6.08
N HIS A 66 -6.60 -11.17 5.73
CA HIS A 66 -5.65 -11.15 4.62
C HIS A 66 -5.71 -12.47 3.86
N ALA A 67 -5.61 -12.37 2.54
CA ALA A 67 -5.55 -13.51 1.66
C ALA A 67 -4.09 -13.92 1.46
N ARG A 68 -3.87 -15.01 0.73
CA ARG A 68 -2.54 -15.42 0.31
C ARG A 68 -1.93 -14.29 -0.52
N HIS A 69 -0.69 -13.93 -0.20
CA HIS A 69 0.04 -12.86 -0.87
C HIS A 69 1.34 -13.39 -1.46
N ALA A 70 1.67 -12.96 -2.67
CA ALA A 70 2.96 -13.18 -3.31
C ALA A 70 3.44 -11.85 -3.88
N ALA A 71 4.63 -11.42 -3.46
CA ALA A 71 5.20 -10.16 -3.93
C ALA A 71 5.38 -10.18 -5.45
N ARG A 72 5.09 -9.06 -6.11
CA ARG A 72 5.32 -8.88 -7.55
C ARG A 72 5.85 -7.48 -7.83
N GLN A 73 6.65 -7.35 -8.87
CA GLN A 73 7.18 -6.05 -9.29
C GLN A 73 6.15 -5.29 -10.12
N LEU A 74 6.17 -3.96 -10.01
CA LEU A 74 5.40 -3.05 -10.86
C LEU A 74 5.72 -3.28 -12.34
N THR A 75 4.70 -3.17 -13.19
CA THR A 75 4.84 -3.28 -14.65
C THR A 75 4.29 -2.02 -15.31
N PRO A 76 4.70 -1.74 -16.57
CA PRO A 76 4.12 -0.60 -17.31
C PRO A 76 2.59 -0.65 -17.41
N GLY A 77 1.99 -1.86 -17.47
CA GLY A 77 0.55 -2.02 -17.50
C GLY A 77 -0.15 -1.46 -16.25
N ASP A 78 0.54 -1.44 -15.12
CA ASP A 78 -0.03 -0.90 -13.87
C ASP A 78 -0.36 0.59 -13.99
N LEU A 79 0.42 1.36 -14.76
CA LEU A 79 0.13 2.78 -15.00
C LEU A 79 -1.18 2.99 -15.75
N HIS A 80 -1.57 2.04 -16.59
CA HIS A 80 -2.81 2.13 -17.35
C HIS A 80 -3.99 1.58 -16.55
N GLU A 81 -3.77 0.51 -15.82
CA GLU A 81 -4.84 -0.20 -15.12
C GLU A 81 -5.34 0.53 -13.88
N TYR A 82 -4.44 1.13 -13.11
CA TYR A 82 -4.79 1.74 -11.82
C TYR A 82 -4.99 3.24 -11.94
N ASP A 83 -5.94 3.76 -11.15
CA ASP A 83 -6.23 5.20 -11.10
C ASP A 83 -5.25 5.92 -10.18
N LEU A 84 -4.82 5.25 -9.11
CA LEU A 84 -3.88 5.77 -8.13
C LEU A 84 -2.78 4.75 -7.86
N LEU A 85 -1.54 5.21 -7.89
CA LEU A 85 -0.37 4.42 -7.49
C LEU A 85 0.22 5.08 -6.24
N ILE A 86 0.06 4.42 -5.10
CA ILE A 86 0.33 5.02 -3.80
C ILE A 86 1.52 4.35 -3.14
N GLY A 87 2.61 5.10 -3.02
CA GLY A 87 3.82 4.67 -2.32
C GLY A 87 3.77 4.99 -0.84
N MET A 88 4.69 4.41 -0.08
CA MET A 88 4.78 4.59 1.36
C MET A 88 5.74 5.72 1.74
N GLU A 89 6.70 6.00 0.87
CA GLU A 89 7.69 7.05 1.08
C GLU A 89 8.12 7.68 -0.25
N ALA A 90 8.72 8.87 -0.18
CA ALA A 90 9.15 9.59 -1.38
C ALA A 90 10.07 8.76 -2.27
N ARG A 91 10.96 7.95 -1.68
CA ARG A 91 11.87 7.08 -2.42
C ARG A 91 11.11 6.07 -3.28
N ASN A 92 9.97 5.57 -2.79
CA ASN A 92 9.13 4.65 -3.59
C ASN A 92 8.67 5.33 -4.87
N LEU A 93 8.24 6.59 -4.78
CA LEU A 93 7.79 7.35 -5.94
C LEU A 93 8.93 7.58 -6.93
N GLN A 94 10.11 7.92 -6.45
CA GLN A 94 11.30 8.11 -7.28
C GLN A 94 11.67 6.82 -8.02
N ASN A 95 11.65 5.69 -7.32
CA ASN A 95 11.95 4.38 -7.90
C ASN A 95 10.91 3.97 -8.94
N ALA A 96 9.63 4.22 -8.69
CA ALA A 96 8.56 3.93 -9.65
C ALA A 96 8.72 4.77 -10.92
N ARG A 97 9.03 6.07 -10.78
CA ARG A 97 9.27 6.94 -11.93
C ARG A 97 10.46 6.46 -12.76
N ARG A 98 11.52 6.00 -12.10
CA ARG A 98 12.70 5.46 -12.79
C ARG A 98 12.37 4.18 -13.54
N LEU A 99 11.52 3.33 -12.95
CA LEU A 99 11.15 2.03 -13.51
C LEU A 99 10.13 2.15 -14.65
N LEU A 100 9.10 2.99 -14.47
CA LEU A 100 7.93 3.02 -15.35
C LEU A 100 7.74 4.36 -16.09
N GLY A 101 8.50 5.41 -15.72
CA GLY A 101 8.28 6.75 -16.22
C GLY A 101 7.39 7.56 -15.28
N ASP A 102 7.23 8.86 -15.58
CA ASP A 102 6.43 9.75 -14.77
C ASP A 102 4.94 9.60 -15.06
N SER A 103 4.12 9.97 -14.07
CA SER A 103 2.67 9.93 -14.17
C SER A 103 2.07 10.81 -13.08
N PRO A 104 0.94 11.50 -13.35
CA PRO A 104 0.23 12.25 -12.32
C PRO A 104 -0.49 11.34 -11.30
N LYS A 105 -0.47 10.03 -11.50
CA LYS A 105 -1.15 9.07 -10.63
C LYS A 105 -0.37 8.73 -9.35
N TYR A 106 0.93 9.06 -9.29
CA TYR A 106 1.75 8.75 -8.12
C TYR A 106 1.39 9.65 -6.94
N ARG A 107 1.21 9.03 -5.76
CA ARG A 107 0.93 9.73 -4.50
C ARG A 107 1.65 9.00 -3.37
N ARG A 108 1.96 9.72 -2.30
CA ARG A 108 2.45 9.12 -1.05
C ARG A 108 1.27 9.00 -0.09
N LEU A 109 1.15 7.88 0.62
CA LEU A 109 -0.05 7.58 1.41
C LEU A 109 -0.35 8.66 2.45
N LEU A 110 0.66 9.08 3.23
CA LEU A 110 0.43 10.06 4.28
C LEU A 110 0.26 11.50 3.77
N ASP A 111 0.37 11.73 2.46
CA ASP A 111 0.04 13.03 1.86
C ASP A 111 -1.46 13.34 1.96
N TYR A 112 -2.30 12.34 2.20
CA TYR A 112 -3.73 12.55 2.41
C TYR A 112 -4.07 12.99 3.83
N THR A 113 -3.10 12.97 4.75
CA THR A 113 -3.29 13.33 6.16
C THR A 113 -2.90 14.79 6.42
N ALA A 114 -3.23 15.26 7.63
CA ALA A 114 -2.81 16.58 8.08
C ALA A 114 -1.31 16.71 8.33
N SER A 115 -0.59 15.58 8.41
CA SER A 115 0.86 15.52 8.62
C SER A 115 1.55 14.72 7.51
N PRO A 116 1.70 15.28 6.30
CA PRO A 116 2.37 14.58 5.21
C PRO A 116 3.80 14.19 5.59
N ARG A 117 4.12 12.92 5.40
CA ARG A 117 5.44 12.37 5.74
C ARG A 117 5.61 10.97 5.17
N ASP A 118 6.81 10.42 5.28
CA ASP A 118 7.08 9.04 4.92
C ASP A 118 6.60 8.08 6.02
N ILE A 119 6.24 6.87 5.63
CA ILE A 119 6.05 5.75 6.55
C ILE A 119 7.37 5.00 6.63
N ALA A 120 7.97 4.96 7.83
CA ALA A 120 9.26 4.31 8.02
C ALA A 120 9.18 2.81 7.68
N ASP A 121 10.24 2.29 7.08
CA ASP A 121 10.30 0.88 6.69
C ASP A 121 10.52 0.00 7.93
N PRO A 122 9.55 -0.85 8.31
CA PRO A 122 9.66 -1.67 9.51
C PRO A 122 10.70 -2.77 9.39
N TRP A 123 11.17 -3.08 8.18
CA TRP A 123 12.30 -3.98 7.99
C TRP A 123 13.54 -3.48 8.74
N TYR A 124 13.74 -2.14 8.74
CA TYR A 124 14.88 -1.51 9.42
C TYR A 124 14.59 -1.12 10.85
N THR A 125 13.38 -0.62 11.15
CA THR A 125 13.03 -0.15 12.49
C THR A 125 12.61 -1.27 13.43
N GLY A 126 12.06 -2.36 12.88
CA GLY A 126 11.45 -3.43 13.67
C GLY A 126 10.10 -3.07 14.27
N ASP A 127 9.62 -1.85 14.05
CA ASP A 127 8.39 -1.34 14.68
C ASP A 127 7.18 -1.47 13.74
N PHE A 128 6.63 -2.68 13.67
CA PHE A 128 5.48 -2.98 12.82
C PHE A 128 4.18 -2.36 13.35
N GLU A 129 4.10 -2.10 14.65
CA GLU A 129 2.91 -1.48 15.24
C GLU A 129 2.77 -0.02 14.82
N THR A 130 3.86 0.75 14.84
CA THR A 130 3.85 2.13 14.34
C THR A 130 3.51 2.15 12.85
N THR A 131 4.10 1.24 12.08
CA THR A 131 3.79 1.10 10.65
C THR A 131 2.30 0.85 10.43
N TYR A 132 1.72 -0.07 11.19
CA TYR A 132 0.29 -0.36 11.11
C TYR A 132 -0.56 0.89 11.37
N ARG A 133 -0.25 1.62 12.46
CA ARG A 133 -1.01 2.84 12.82
C ARG A 133 -0.91 3.91 11.76
N GLU A 134 0.27 4.12 11.19
CA GLU A 134 0.46 5.12 10.13
C GLU A 134 -0.24 4.73 8.83
N ILE A 135 -0.19 3.46 8.47
CA ILE A 135 -0.92 2.97 7.29
C ILE A 135 -2.42 3.11 7.50
N LEU A 136 -2.93 2.77 8.67
CA LEU A 136 -4.35 2.94 8.99
C LEU A 136 -4.77 4.40 8.90
N GLU A 137 -3.98 5.30 9.48
CA GLU A 137 -4.20 6.75 9.39
C GLU A 137 -4.30 7.20 7.92
N GLY A 138 -3.33 6.78 7.11
CA GLY A 138 -3.29 7.13 5.70
C GLY A 138 -4.45 6.56 4.89
N CYS A 139 -4.79 5.29 5.13
CA CYS A 139 -5.91 4.65 4.44
C CYS A 139 -7.26 5.27 4.79
N LEU A 140 -7.46 5.64 6.05
CA LEU A 140 -8.67 6.36 6.47
C LEU A 140 -8.78 7.70 5.77
N ALA A 141 -7.68 8.47 5.74
CA ALA A 141 -7.66 9.77 5.07
C ALA A 141 -7.88 9.63 3.56
N LEU A 142 -7.26 8.64 2.94
CA LEU A 142 -7.43 8.35 1.51
C LEU A 142 -8.89 8.03 1.21
N LEU A 143 -9.51 7.15 1.98
CA LEU A 143 -10.89 6.75 1.75
C LEU A 143 -11.84 7.95 1.94
N ASP A 144 -11.62 8.77 2.97
CA ASP A 144 -12.40 9.99 3.18
C ASP A 144 -12.27 10.95 1.99
N ALA A 145 -11.07 11.11 1.44
CA ALA A 145 -10.84 11.96 0.27
C ALA A 145 -11.57 11.43 -0.97
N LEU A 146 -11.60 10.11 -1.16
CA LEU A 146 -12.26 9.49 -2.32
C LEU A 146 -13.77 9.49 -2.22
N GLU A 147 -14.33 9.36 -1.01
CA GLU A 147 -15.78 9.32 -0.78
C GLU A 147 -16.37 10.68 -0.44
N GLY A 148 -15.55 11.59 0.02
CA GLY A 148 -15.96 12.94 0.35
C GLY A 148 -16.19 13.81 -0.84
#